data_80af5c7dc9547d1755873bc5cd9e35c9
#
_entry.id   80af5c7dc9547d1755873bc5cd9e35c9
#
_cell.length_a   1.000
_cell.length_b   1.000
_cell.length_c   1.000
_cell.angle_alpha   90.00
_cell.angle_beta   90.00
_cell.angle_gamma   90.00
#
_symmetry.space_group_name_H-M   'P 1'
#
loop_
_entity.id
_entity.type
_entity.pdbx_description
1 polymer ?
#
loop_
_entity_poly.entity_id
_entity_poly.type
_entity_poly.pdbx_seq_one_letter_code
_entity_poly.pdbx_strand_id
1 'polypeptide(L)'
;GLTGTYYYLTPGTMLPYNIPGLEASLVVPKILDQEMGAEAAAYISDTWNMTESISADIGVRYSAFANLRPFTYYGGPEFRVSAKFLLSDKVTLKAGYNSMRQYIHMLSNTTTMSPTDIWKLSDADIKPQTGWQAAMALYAMMFNNNVEFSLEGYYKSMDNYLDYKSGSVLIMNSNLAEDVIETRGRAYGAEVMLKKPLGKLNGWVSYTYSRTLLQDKQDAGSVFAVNGGEWYPAAYDKPHDVKFVGNFKFTHRYSISMNVDYSTGRPTTIPVGKYVYGGGYRLYYSDRNAYRIPDYFRMDLALNIEPGHNLKKLSHFSITMGVYNVTGRKNAYSIYYDTTSGEKVQGYMLTIFGAPIPYINLNVKF
;
A
#
# COMPACT_ATOMS: atom_id res chain seq x y z
N GLY A 1 -26.26 -8.91 8.99
CA GLY A 1 -25.93 -7.67 9.69
C GLY A 1 -26.21 -6.45 8.82
N LEU A 2 -26.16 -5.27 9.45
CA LEU A 2 -26.30 -3.96 8.81
C LEU A 2 -25.10 -3.09 9.16
N THR A 3 -24.64 -2.30 8.20
CA THR A 3 -23.59 -1.29 8.44
C THR A 3 -24.01 0.02 7.79
N GLY A 4 -23.63 1.15 8.41
CA GLY A 4 -23.81 2.48 7.84
C GLY A 4 -22.58 3.32 8.10
N THR A 5 -22.17 4.12 7.11
CA THR A 5 -21.05 5.05 7.18
C THR A 5 -21.47 6.38 6.59
N TYR A 6 -21.18 7.45 7.28
CA TYR A 6 -21.35 8.81 6.77
C TYR A 6 -19.99 9.42 6.49
N TYR A 7 -19.80 9.93 5.31
CA TYR A 7 -18.58 10.58 4.84
C TYR A 7 -18.76 12.10 4.85
N TYR A 8 -17.81 12.79 5.44
CA TYR A 8 -17.71 14.22 5.41
C TYR A 8 -16.26 14.61 5.13
N LEU A 9 -16.01 15.05 3.90
CA LEU A 9 -14.68 15.44 3.44
C LEU A 9 -14.63 16.96 3.38
N THR A 10 -13.63 17.53 4.06
CA THR A 10 -13.33 18.96 4.01
C THR A 10 -11.98 19.14 3.33
N PRO A 11 -11.96 19.42 2.03
CA PRO A 11 -10.72 19.73 1.34
C PRO A 11 -10.05 20.94 1.97
N GLY A 12 -8.74 21.01 1.88
CA GLY A 12 -7.98 22.13 2.43
C GLY A 12 -8.35 23.46 1.79
N THR A 13 -7.99 24.55 2.45
CA THR A 13 -8.10 25.92 1.91
C THR A 13 -6.69 26.44 1.65
N MET A 14 -6.42 26.94 0.44
CA MET A 14 -5.20 27.63 0.12
C MET A 14 -5.43 29.14 0.19
N LEU A 15 -4.81 29.76 1.18
CA LEU A 15 -4.82 31.22 1.32
C LEU A 15 -3.49 31.79 0.79
N PRO A 16 -3.51 32.96 0.11
CA PRO A 16 -2.28 33.62 -0.27
C PRO A 16 -1.51 34.01 0.98
N TYR A 17 -0.22 33.72 1.01
CA TYR A 17 0.66 34.27 2.03
C TYR A 17 0.96 35.74 1.66
N ASN A 18 0.57 36.68 2.54
CA ASN A 18 0.91 38.08 2.38
C ASN A 18 2.41 38.29 2.60
N ILE A 19 3.15 38.42 1.53
CA ILE A 19 4.54 38.87 1.56
C ILE A 19 4.50 40.40 1.60
N PRO A 20 5.00 41.07 2.67
CA PRO A 20 5.04 42.52 2.73
C PRO A 20 5.80 43.07 1.51
N GLY A 21 5.15 43.95 0.74
CA GLY A 21 5.75 44.57 -0.46
C GLY A 21 5.46 43.85 -1.80
N LEU A 22 4.77 42.72 -1.81
CA LEU A 22 4.21 42.13 -3.02
C LEU A 22 2.72 42.42 -3.07
N GLU A 23 2.23 42.99 -4.18
CA GLU A 23 0.79 43.13 -4.35
C GLU A 23 0.10 41.75 -4.27
N ALA A 24 -0.84 41.64 -3.34
CA ALA A 24 -1.58 40.40 -3.05
C ALA A 24 -2.48 39.91 -4.19
N SER A 25 -2.42 40.53 -5.36
CA SER A 25 -3.34 40.36 -6.47
C SER A 25 -3.07 39.14 -7.34
N LEU A 26 -1.95 38.40 -7.15
CA LEU A 26 -1.58 37.30 -8.02
C LEU A 26 -2.00 35.89 -7.52
N VAL A 27 -2.40 35.75 -6.27
CA VAL A 27 -2.84 34.46 -5.72
C VAL A 27 -4.29 34.55 -5.29
N VAL A 28 -5.18 33.96 -6.07
CA VAL A 28 -6.60 33.85 -5.71
C VAL A 28 -6.75 32.78 -4.63
N PRO A 29 -7.44 33.09 -3.50
CA PRO A 29 -7.76 32.03 -2.52
C PRO A 29 -8.55 30.92 -3.20
N LYS A 30 -8.12 29.68 -2.98
CA LYS A 30 -8.84 28.51 -3.46
C LYS A 30 -9.49 27.80 -2.27
N ILE A 31 -10.81 27.70 -2.33
CA ILE A 31 -11.64 26.96 -1.39
C ILE A 31 -12.35 25.89 -2.20
N LEU A 32 -12.15 24.64 -1.84
CA LEU A 32 -12.85 23.53 -2.48
C LEU A 32 -14.14 23.22 -1.73
N ASP A 33 -15.15 22.78 -2.47
CA ASP A 33 -16.44 22.39 -1.90
C ASP A 33 -16.30 21.16 -1.02
N GLN A 34 -17.09 21.13 0.04
CA GLN A 34 -17.18 19.99 0.93
C GLN A 34 -17.94 18.84 0.25
N GLU A 35 -17.45 17.64 0.43
CA GLU A 35 -18.12 16.43 -0.09
C GLU A 35 -18.80 15.67 1.04
N MET A 36 -20.03 15.28 0.80
CA MET A 36 -20.84 14.54 1.74
C MET A 36 -21.41 13.29 1.08
N GLY A 37 -21.29 12.16 1.76
CA GLY A 37 -21.84 10.89 1.28
C GLY A 37 -22.32 10.00 2.39
N ALA A 38 -23.24 9.10 2.07
CA ALA A 38 -23.72 8.09 2.99
C ALA A 38 -23.64 6.72 2.31
N GLU A 39 -23.07 5.75 3.02
CA GLU A 39 -23.03 4.35 2.61
C GLU A 39 -23.84 3.51 3.58
N ALA A 40 -24.65 2.60 3.06
CA ALA A 40 -25.35 1.59 3.85
C ALA A 40 -25.15 0.22 3.21
N ALA A 41 -25.04 -0.82 4.02
CA ALA A 41 -25.00 -2.17 3.51
C ALA A 41 -25.73 -3.15 4.43
N ALA A 42 -26.37 -4.12 3.79
CA ALA A 42 -26.97 -5.28 4.45
C ALA A 42 -26.22 -6.54 3.98
N TYR A 43 -25.97 -7.46 4.89
CA TYR A 43 -25.26 -8.70 4.58
C TYR A 43 -25.80 -9.88 5.36
N ILE A 44 -25.69 -11.05 4.73
CA ILE A 44 -25.93 -12.34 5.35
C ILE A 44 -24.77 -13.27 4.99
N SER A 45 -24.33 -14.08 5.95
CA SER A 45 -23.30 -15.10 5.72
C SER A 45 -23.61 -16.34 6.54
N ASP A 46 -23.20 -17.48 6.02
CA ASP A 46 -23.33 -18.77 6.66
C ASP A 46 -22.03 -19.56 6.54
N THR A 47 -21.69 -20.30 7.59
CA THR A 47 -20.56 -21.21 7.64
C THR A 47 -21.08 -22.63 7.68
N TRP A 48 -20.85 -23.36 6.60
CA TRP A 48 -21.33 -24.71 6.43
C TRP A 48 -20.23 -25.75 6.60
N ASN A 49 -20.30 -26.52 7.66
CA ASN A 49 -19.43 -27.67 7.90
C ASN A 49 -20.01 -28.90 7.23
N MET A 50 -19.59 -29.18 5.99
CA MET A 50 -20.09 -30.30 5.19
C MET A 50 -19.63 -31.65 5.75
N THR A 51 -18.37 -31.71 6.20
CA THR A 51 -17.76 -32.86 6.87
C THR A 51 -16.76 -32.37 7.91
N GLU A 52 -16.15 -33.27 8.68
CA GLU A 52 -15.03 -32.94 9.58
C GLU A 52 -13.84 -32.32 8.84
N SER A 53 -13.67 -32.63 7.56
CA SER A 53 -12.55 -32.21 6.73
C SER A 53 -12.88 -31.09 5.75
N ILE A 54 -14.17 -30.77 5.53
CA ILE A 54 -14.60 -29.78 4.52
C ILE A 54 -15.55 -28.77 5.17
N SER A 55 -15.19 -27.51 5.10
CA SER A 55 -16.08 -26.40 5.46
C SER A 55 -16.08 -25.33 4.37
N ALA A 56 -17.21 -24.66 4.22
CA ALA A 56 -17.39 -23.55 3.30
C ALA A 56 -18.03 -22.35 4.01
N ASP A 57 -17.61 -21.15 3.66
CA ASP A 57 -18.24 -19.89 4.05
C ASP A 57 -18.85 -19.26 2.82
N ILE A 58 -20.12 -18.89 2.89
CA ILE A 58 -20.83 -18.23 1.81
C ILE A 58 -21.47 -16.96 2.37
N GLY A 59 -21.26 -15.85 1.71
CA GLY A 59 -21.83 -14.57 2.12
C GLY A 59 -22.24 -13.72 0.92
N VAL A 60 -23.31 -12.98 1.12
CA VAL A 60 -23.79 -11.96 0.18
C VAL A 60 -23.96 -10.67 0.96
N ARG A 61 -23.46 -9.58 0.39
CA ARG A 61 -23.65 -8.21 0.87
C ARG A 61 -24.25 -7.40 -0.27
N TYR A 62 -25.16 -6.52 0.04
CA TYR A 62 -25.59 -5.47 -0.87
C TYR A 62 -25.18 -4.13 -0.27
N SER A 63 -24.34 -3.39 -0.97
CA SER A 63 -23.92 -2.06 -0.58
C SER A 63 -24.62 -1.01 -1.44
N ALA A 64 -24.97 0.11 -0.84
CA ALA A 64 -25.59 1.26 -1.47
C ALA A 64 -24.88 2.53 -0.97
N PHE A 65 -24.61 3.44 -1.88
CA PHE A 65 -23.95 4.71 -1.60
C PHE A 65 -24.71 5.84 -2.26
N ALA A 66 -24.86 6.93 -1.55
CA ALA A 66 -25.39 8.17 -2.07
C ALA A 66 -24.39 9.31 -1.82
N ASN A 67 -23.95 9.97 -2.89
CA ASN A 67 -23.34 11.28 -2.78
C ASN A 67 -24.47 12.30 -2.57
N LEU A 68 -24.33 13.19 -1.62
CA LEU A 68 -25.38 14.11 -1.22
C LEU A 68 -25.31 15.47 -1.94
N ARG A 69 -24.14 15.77 -2.56
CA ARG A 69 -23.89 17.04 -3.27
C ARG A 69 -22.84 16.87 -4.37
N PRO A 70 -23.22 16.84 -5.66
CA PRO A 70 -24.57 16.63 -6.22
C PRO A 70 -25.09 15.25 -5.90
N PHE A 71 -26.42 15.08 -5.85
CA PHE A 71 -26.99 13.78 -5.53
C PHE A 71 -26.72 12.76 -6.63
N THR A 72 -26.05 11.67 -6.25
CA THR A 72 -25.75 10.53 -7.13
C THR A 72 -25.85 9.25 -6.32
N TYR A 73 -26.45 8.21 -6.90
CA TYR A 73 -26.65 6.93 -6.22
C TYR A 73 -25.93 5.81 -6.95
N TYR A 74 -25.28 4.95 -6.17
CA TYR A 74 -24.67 3.71 -6.63
C TYR A 74 -25.01 2.57 -5.67
N GLY A 75 -25.07 1.35 -6.20
CA GLY A 75 -25.27 0.17 -5.35
C GLY A 75 -25.08 -1.12 -6.13
N GLY A 76 -25.00 -2.22 -5.39
CA GLY A 76 -24.92 -3.54 -6.00
C GLY A 76 -24.49 -4.65 -5.06
N PRO A 77 -24.60 -5.91 -5.51
CA PRO A 77 -24.24 -7.07 -4.73
C PRO A 77 -22.72 -7.27 -4.67
N GLU A 78 -22.26 -7.82 -3.56
CA GLU A 78 -20.90 -8.28 -3.30
C GLU A 78 -20.98 -9.71 -2.78
N PHE A 79 -20.13 -10.57 -3.31
CA PHE A 79 -20.14 -12.00 -2.98
C PHE A 79 -18.85 -12.38 -2.27
N ARG A 80 -18.96 -13.29 -1.31
CA ARG A 80 -17.83 -13.92 -0.65
C ARG A 80 -18.10 -15.40 -0.55
N VAL A 81 -17.17 -16.19 -1.09
CA VAL A 81 -17.20 -17.64 -1.00
C VAL A 81 -15.81 -18.10 -0.64
N SER A 82 -15.70 -18.95 0.37
CA SER A 82 -14.46 -19.61 0.69
C SER A 82 -14.69 -21.07 1.07
N ALA A 83 -13.72 -21.91 0.79
CA ALA A 83 -13.73 -23.33 1.15
C ALA A 83 -12.39 -23.69 1.81
N LYS A 84 -12.50 -24.54 2.82
CA LYS A 84 -11.36 -25.14 3.54
C LYS A 84 -11.44 -26.64 3.44
N PHE A 85 -10.34 -27.25 3.04
CA PHE A 85 -10.18 -28.70 2.89
C PHE A 85 -9.03 -29.17 3.80
N LEU A 86 -9.33 -29.97 4.80
CA LEU A 86 -8.34 -30.71 5.56
C LEU A 86 -7.90 -31.92 4.74
N LEU A 87 -6.72 -31.85 4.08
CA LEU A 87 -6.19 -32.93 3.27
C LEU A 87 -5.55 -34.03 4.16
N SER A 88 -5.05 -33.61 5.33
CA SER A 88 -4.56 -34.47 6.39
C SER A 88 -4.50 -33.68 7.69
N ASP A 89 -4.18 -34.33 8.82
CA ASP A 89 -3.99 -33.66 10.13
C ASP A 89 -2.93 -32.54 10.10
N LYS A 90 -2.07 -32.52 9.06
CA LYS A 90 -0.97 -31.55 8.92
C LYS A 90 -1.07 -30.65 7.72
N VAL A 91 -2.02 -30.91 6.81
CA VAL A 91 -2.12 -30.17 5.54
C VAL A 91 -3.53 -29.67 5.34
N THR A 92 -3.65 -28.36 5.15
CA THR A 92 -4.92 -27.68 4.88
C THR A 92 -4.82 -26.89 3.59
N LEU A 93 -5.78 -27.06 2.70
CA LEU A 93 -5.97 -26.24 1.50
C LEU A 93 -7.14 -25.29 1.75
N LYS A 94 -6.97 -24.02 1.39
CA LYS A 94 -8.04 -23.02 1.37
C LYS A 94 -8.14 -22.39 -0.01
N ALA A 95 -9.36 -22.14 -0.46
CA ALA A 95 -9.62 -21.39 -1.67
C ALA A 95 -10.73 -20.37 -1.39
N GLY A 96 -10.65 -19.21 -2.01
CA GLY A 96 -11.64 -18.16 -1.79
C GLY A 96 -11.81 -17.25 -2.99
N TYR A 97 -13.01 -16.73 -3.11
CA TYR A 97 -13.41 -15.70 -4.07
C TYR A 97 -14.18 -14.62 -3.32
N ASN A 98 -13.90 -13.37 -3.64
CA ASN A 98 -14.69 -12.25 -3.16
C ASN A 98 -14.79 -11.15 -4.20
N SER A 99 -15.95 -10.50 -4.27
CA SER A 99 -16.14 -9.26 -5.00
C SER A 99 -16.40 -8.10 -4.04
N MET A 100 -16.06 -6.88 -4.44
CA MET A 100 -16.14 -5.71 -3.58
C MET A 100 -16.39 -4.44 -4.37
N ARG A 101 -16.94 -3.42 -3.69
CA ARG A 101 -17.12 -2.06 -4.19
C ARG A 101 -16.52 -1.07 -3.23
N GLN A 102 -16.01 0.05 -3.77
CA GLN A 102 -15.45 1.14 -3.00
C GLN A 102 -15.95 2.46 -3.55
N TYR A 103 -16.46 3.31 -2.66
CA TYR A 103 -17.12 4.58 -3.01
C TYR A 103 -16.30 5.82 -2.63
N ILE A 104 -15.20 5.61 -1.91
CA ILE A 104 -14.23 6.66 -1.58
C ILE A 104 -12.89 6.30 -2.25
N HIS A 105 -12.29 7.27 -2.92
CA HIS A 105 -11.06 7.10 -3.67
C HIS A 105 -9.94 7.93 -3.04
N MET A 106 -8.74 7.40 -3.06
CA MET A 106 -7.53 8.13 -2.70
C MET A 106 -6.67 8.31 -3.96
N LEU A 107 -6.38 9.56 -4.26
CA LEU A 107 -5.48 9.95 -5.35
C LEU A 107 -4.17 10.44 -4.74
N SER A 108 -3.08 9.83 -5.12
CA SER A 108 -1.74 10.17 -4.64
C SER A 108 -0.82 10.49 -5.81
N ASN A 109 -0.22 11.68 -5.79
CA ASN A 109 0.79 12.04 -6.78
C ASN A 109 2.19 11.73 -6.24
N THR A 110 2.78 10.67 -6.73
CA THR A 110 4.11 10.21 -6.30
C THR A 110 5.28 10.92 -6.99
N THR A 111 5.00 11.79 -7.96
CA THR A 111 6.03 12.56 -8.68
C THR A 111 6.37 13.87 -7.98
N THR A 112 5.58 14.29 -7.00
CA THR A 112 5.83 15.51 -6.22
C THR A 112 6.77 15.25 -5.05
N MET A 113 7.50 16.28 -4.64
CA MET A 113 8.44 16.22 -3.52
C MET A 113 7.72 15.98 -2.16
N SER A 114 6.50 16.47 -2.04
CA SER A 114 5.61 16.21 -0.91
C SER A 114 4.39 15.46 -1.43
N PRO A 115 4.31 14.15 -1.26
CA PRO A 115 3.12 13.40 -1.64
C PRO A 115 1.96 13.84 -0.76
N THR A 116 0.92 14.36 -1.40
CA THR A 116 -0.33 14.71 -0.75
C THR A 116 -1.41 13.80 -1.29
N ASP A 117 -2.09 13.12 -0.38
CA ASP A 117 -3.23 12.28 -0.73
C ASP A 117 -4.49 13.14 -0.76
N ILE A 118 -5.28 12.97 -1.80
CA ILE A 118 -6.58 13.61 -1.96
C ILE A 118 -7.66 12.54 -1.89
N TRP A 119 -8.61 12.74 -1.00
CA TRP A 119 -9.78 11.90 -0.90
C TRP A 119 -10.92 12.46 -1.74
N LYS A 120 -11.59 11.60 -2.49
CA LYS A 120 -12.70 11.94 -3.37
C LYS A 120 -13.79 10.90 -3.25
N LEU A 121 -15.05 11.33 -3.10
CA LEU A 121 -16.21 10.46 -3.15
C LEU A 121 -16.61 10.16 -4.59
N SER A 122 -17.22 9.01 -4.83
CA SER A 122 -17.88 8.71 -6.10
C SER A 122 -19.01 9.71 -6.35
N ASP A 123 -19.11 10.20 -7.57
CA ASP A 123 -20.14 11.13 -8.03
C ASP A 123 -20.56 10.79 -9.49
N ALA A 124 -21.18 11.72 -10.18
CA ALA A 124 -21.66 11.50 -11.57
C ALA A 124 -20.49 11.23 -12.54
N ASP A 125 -19.33 11.82 -12.30
CA ASP A 125 -18.17 11.76 -13.17
C ASP A 125 -17.18 10.66 -12.73
N ILE A 126 -17.16 10.34 -11.44
CA ILE A 126 -16.24 9.37 -10.82
C ILE A 126 -17.03 8.17 -10.29
N LYS A 127 -17.03 7.09 -11.07
CA LYS A 127 -17.74 5.85 -10.72
C LYS A 127 -17.07 5.10 -9.57
N PRO A 128 -17.85 4.31 -8.80
CA PRO A 128 -17.28 3.44 -7.78
C PRO A 128 -16.26 2.46 -8.36
N GLN A 129 -15.17 2.29 -7.67
CA GLN A 129 -14.24 1.22 -7.98
C GLN A 129 -14.89 -0.11 -7.65
N THR A 130 -14.79 -1.07 -8.56
CA THR A 130 -15.25 -2.44 -8.38
C THR A 130 -14.09 -3.40 -8.59
N GLY A 131 -14.18 -4.56 -7.97
CA GLY A 131 -13.15 -5.57 -8.16
C GLY A 131 -13.58 -6.93 -7.64
N TRP A 132 -12.83 -7.93 -8.06
CA TRP A 132 -12.92 -9.28 -7.51
C TRP A 132 -11.54 -9.87 -7.32
N GLN A 133 -11.45 -10.81 -6.41
CA GLN A 133 -10.22 -11.53 -6.09
C GLN A 133 -10.51 -13.02 -5.94
N ALA A 134 -9.63 -13.84 -6.48
CA ALA A 134 -9.57 -15.27 -6.19
C ALA A 134 -8.19 -15.57 -5.58
N ALA A 135 -8.17 -16.40 -4.55
CA ALA A 135 -6.94 -16.83 -3.87
C ALA A 135 -7.02 -18.30 -3.50
N MET A 136 -5.85 -18.95 -3.47
CA MET A 136 -5.67 -20.32 -3.00
C MET A 136 -4.45 -20.37 -2.09
N ALA A 137 -4.57 -21.06 -0.95
CA ALA A 137 -3.51 -21.17 0.02
C ALA A 137 -3.36 -22.61 0.54
N LEU A 138 -2.13 -23.09 0.59
CA LEU A 138 -1.73 -24.35 1.19
C LEU A 138 -1.00 -24.07 2.51
N TYR A 139 -1.46 -24.69 3.58
CA TYR A 139 -0.82 -24.65 4.90
C TYR A 139 -0.35 -26.05 5.25
N ALA A 140 0.88 -26.19 5.73
CA ALA A 140 1.43 -27.47 6.14
C ALA A 140 2.25 -27.35 7.42
N MET A 141 2.06 -28.30 8.34
CA MET A 141 2.92 -28.49 9.49
C MET A 141 4.04 -29.46 9.15
N MET A 142 5.28 -28.99 9.23
CA MET A 142 6.48 -29.76 8.85
C MET A 142 7.34 -30.09 10.08
N PHE A 143 8.27 -31.06 9.95
CA PHE A 143 9.25 -31.42 10.96
C PHE A 143 8.64 -31.69 12.35
N ASN A 144 7.71 -32.63 12.42
CA ASN A 144 6.97 -32.97 13.65
C ASN A 144 6.26 -31.77 14.29
N ASN A 145 5.59 -30.98 13.48
CA ASN A 145 4.83 -29.77 13.88
C ASN A 145 5.71 -28.63 14.44
N ASN A 146 7.00 -28.64 14.14
CA ASN A 146 7.90 -27.57 14.59
C ASN A 146 8.04 -26.40 13.60
N VAL A 147 7.61 -26.58 12.36
CA VAL A 147 7.68 -25.55 11.32
C VAL A 147 6.35 -25.47 10.61
N GLU A 148 5.79 -24.27 10.56
CA GLU A 148 4.62 -23.91 9.79
C GLU A 148 5.09 -23.44 8.40
N PHE A 149 4.53 -24.04 7.35
CA PHE A 149 4.71 -23.64 5.96
C PHE A 149 3.40 -23.11 5.42
N SER A 150 3.44 -22.00 4.69
CA SER A 150 2.33 -21.55 3.87
C SER A 150 2.78 -21.14 2.47
N LEU A 151 1.97 -21.47 1.48
CA LEU A 151 2.09 -21.03 0.10
C LEU A 151 0.72 -20.52 -0.33
N GLU A 152 0.67 -19.27 -0.77
CA GLU A 152 -0.54 -18.62 -1.24
C GLU A 152 -0.33 -18.04 -2.63
N GLY A 153 -1.33 -18.19 -3.50
CA GLY A 153 -1.40 -17.53 -4.81
C GLY A 153 -2.70 -16.77 -4.96
N TYR A 154 -2.67 -15.61 -5.59
CA TYR A 154 -3.86 -14.81 -5.80
C TYR A 154 -3.86 -14.09 -7.15
N TYR A 155 -5.07 -13.81 -7.61
CA TYR A 155 -5.34 -12.92 -8.73
C TYR A 155 -6.49 -11.98 -8.37
N LYS A 156 -6.29 -10.68 -8.62
CA LYS A 156 -7.27 -9.61 -8.41
C LYS A 156 -7.46 -8.82 -9.70
N SER A 157 -8.72 -8.57 -10.05
CA SER A 157 -9.12 -7.65 -11.12
C SER A 157 -9.83 -6.46 -10.52
N MET A 158 -9.53 -5.28 -11.02
CA MET A 158 -10.13 -4.02 -10.58
C MET A 158 -10.64 -3.26 -11.79
N ASP A 159 -11.77 -2.60 -11.63
CA ASP A 159 -12.36 -1.72 -12.64
C ASP A 159 -12.69 -0.37 -12.01
N ASN A 160 -12.68 0.70 -12.82
CA ASN A 160 -12.82 2.08 -12.38
C ASN A 160 -11.79 2.48 -11.31
N TYR A 161 -10.57 1.92 -11.39
CA TYR A 161 -9.48 2.39 -10.55
C TYR A 161 -9.05 3.77 -11.04
N LEU A 162 -8.98 4.76 -10.13
CA LEU A 162 -8.60 6.12 -10.52
C LEU A 162 -7.09 6.28 -10.58
N ASP A 163 -6.63 6.87 -11.67
CA ASP A 163 -5.29 7.42 -11.84
C ASP A 163 -5.43 8.86 -12.37
N TYR A 164 -4.36 9.57 -12.61
CA TYR A 164 -4.38 10.97 -13.04
C TYR A 164 -3.73 11.13 -14.43
N LYS A 165 -4.13 12.16 -15.17
CA LYS A 165 -3.52 12.52 -16.44
C LYS A 165 -2.09 13.02 -16.23
N SER A 166 -1.22 12.80 -17.21
CA SER A 166 0.16 13.31 -17.15
C SER A 166 0.16 14.83 -17.11
N GLY A 167 0.89 15.39 -16.12
CA GLY A 167 0.98 16.85 -15.95
C GLY A 167 -0.16 17.46 -15.10
N SER A 168 -1.10 16.67 -14.62
CA SER A 168 -2.19 17.17 -13.78
C SER A 168 -1.70 17.70 -12.43
N VAL A 169 -2.32 18.77 -11.97
CA VAL A 169 -2.13 19.32 -10.63
C VAL A 169 -3.29 18.84 -9.76
N LEU A 170 -3.04 17.90 -8.86
CA LEU A 170 -4.08 17.30 -8.03
C LEU A 170 -4.42 18.16 -6.81
N ILE A 171 -3.44 18.91 -6.27
CA ILE A 171 -3.61 19.71 -5.05
C ILE A 171 -4.49 20.93 -5.33
N MET A 172 -5.53 21.13 -4.52
CA MET A 172 -6.45 22.26 -4.63
C MET A 172 -7.04 22.42 -6.04
N ASN A 173 -7.35 21.29 -6.68
CA ASN A 173 -7.95 21.26 -8.00
C ASN A 173 -9.48 21.22 -7.89
N SER A 174 -10.14 22.32 -8.33
CA SER A 174 -11.61 22.41 -8.37
C SER A 174 -12.22 21.51 -9.45
N ASN A 175 -11.46 21.17 -10.49
CA ASN A 175 -11.89 20.36 -11.63
C ASN A 175 -11.20 18.99 -11.64
N LEU A 176 -11.08 18.36 -10.47
CA LEU A 176 -10.36 17.10 -10.30
C LEU A 176 -10.87 16.01 -11.25
N ALA A 177 -12.18 15.98 -11.51
CA ALA A 177 -12.79 15.00 -12.43
C ALA A 177 -12.23 15.06 -13.85
N GLU A 178 -11.83 16.26 -14.32
CA GLU A 178 -11.22 16.44 -15.65
C GLU A 178 -9.77 15.95 -15.71
N ASP A 179 -9.08 15.90 -14.57
CA ASP A 179 -7.67 15.55 -14.46
C ASP A 179 -7.42 14.10 -14.07
N VAL A 180 -8.46 13.36 -13.71
CA VAL A 180 -8.36 11.93 -13.44
C VAL A 180 -8.77 11.10 -14.65
N ILE A 181 -8.33 9.85 -14.65
CA ILE A 181 -8.68 8.84 -15.63
C ILE A 181 -9.18 7.59 -14.93
N GLU A 182 -10.15 6.92 -15.53
CA GLU A 182 -10.58 5.59 -15.13
C GLU A 182 -9.67 4.54 -15.76
N THR A 183 -9.08 3.69 -14.94
CA THR A 183 -8.22 2.60 -15.39
C THR A 183 -8.83 1.23 -15.04
N ARG A 184 -8.36 0.21 -15.75
CA ARG A 184 -8.46 -1.18 -15.33
C ARG A 184 -7.22 -1.56 -14.56
N GLY A 185 -7.38 -2.37 -13.52
CA GLY A 185 -6.28 -2.86 -12.73
C GLY A 185 -6.26 -4.38 -12.67
N ARG A 186 -5.08 -4.96 -12.60
CA ARG A 186 -4.87 -6.36 -12.25
C ARG A 186 -3.73 -6.49 -11.27
N ALA A 187 -3.93 -7.33 -10.25
CA ALA A 187 -2.87 -7.69 -9.34
C ALA A 187 -2.81 -9.20 -9.21
N TYR A 188 -1.59 -9.75 -9.18
CA TYR A 188 -1.36 -11.18 -9.00
C TYR A 188 -0.05 -11.40 -8.28
N GLY A 189 0.03 -12.50 -7.55
CA GLY A 189 1.23 -12.82 -6.80
C GLY A 189 1.20 -14.21 -6.21
N ALA A 190 2.37 -14.58 -5.69
CA ALA A 190 2.57 -15.78 -4.89
C ALA A 190 3.36 -15.41 -3.64
N GLU A 191 2.95 -15.96 -2.50
CA GLU A 191 3.55 -15.71 -1.20
C GLU A 191 3.96 -17.03 -0.56
N VAL A 192 5.19 -17.10 -0.05
CA VAL A 192 5.71 -18.27 0.68
C VAL A 192 6.16 -17.80 2.05
N MET A 193 5.76 -18.53 3.09
CA MET A 193 6.25 -18.28 4.45
C MET A 193 6.66 -19.60 5.13
N LEU A 194 7.80 -19.52 5.82
CA LEU A 194 8.26 -20.53 6.75
C LEU A 194 8.36 -19.92 8.13
N LYS A 195 7.67 -20.48 9.12
CA LYS A 195 7.66 -20.01 10.48
C LYS A 195 7.99 -21.12 11.47
N LYS A 196 8.97 -20.85 12.31
CA LYS A 196 9.37 -21.73 13.42
C LYS A 196 9.09 -21.01 14.74
N PRO A 197 7.94 -21.28 15.41
CA PRO A 197 7.50 -20.49 16.57
C PRO A 197 8.29 -20.79 17.84
N LEU A 198 8.90 -21.95 17.96
CA LEU A 198 9.49 -22.43 19.22
C LEU A 198 10.95 -22.89 19.04
N GLY A 199 11.68 -22.95 20.17
CA GLY A 199 13.05 -23.45 20.26
C GLY A 199 14.10 -22.36 20.44
N LYS A 200 15.38 -22.75 20.46
CA LYS A 200 16.51 -21.83 20.59
C LYS A 200 16.58 -20.83 19.42
N LEU A 201 16.37 -21.34 18.21
CA LEU A 201 16.17 -20.53 17.01
C LEU A 201 14.68 -20.54 16.70
N ASN A 202 14.04 -19.37 16.72
CA ASN A 202 12.65 -19.16 16.37
C ASN A 202 12.52 -17.92 15.50
N GLY A 203 11.45 -17.81 14.74
CA GLY A 203 11.23 -16.71 13.82
C GLY A 203 10.52 -17.14 12.56
N TRP A 204 10.57 -16.31 11.53
CA TRP A 204 9.96 -16.61 10.24
C TRP A 204 10.70 -15.90 9.10
N VAL A 205 10.54 -16.44 7.92
CA VAL A 205 10.94 -15.82 6.65
C VAL A 205 9.76 -15.87 5.70
N SER A 206 9.51 -14.77 5.02
CA SER A 206 8.52 -14.69 3.96
C SER A 206 9.15 -14.12 2.69
N TYR A 207 8.67 -14.61 1.56
CA TYR A 207 8.95 -14.08 0.24
C TYR A 207 7.64 -13.91 -0.51
N THR A 208 7.45 -12.72 -1.06
CA THR A 208 6.32 -12.38 -1.91
C THR A 208 6.82 -11.97 -3.29
N TYR A 209 6.28 -12.60 -4.31
CA TYR A 209 6.31 -12.08 -5.67
C TYR A 209 4.94 -11.51 -6.00
N SER A 210 4.85 -10.25 -6.36
CA SER A 210 3.57 -9.60 -6.71
C SER A 210 3.73 -8.59 -7.83
N ARG A 211 2.71 -8.48 -8.66
CA ARG A 211 2.60 -7.43 -9.68
C ARG A 211 1.25 -6.75 -9.55
N THR A 212 1.27 -5.44 -9.63
CA THR A 212 0.07 -4.62 -9.77
C THR A 212 0.22 -3.72 -10.98
N LEU A 213 -0.66 -3.92 -11.96
CA LEU A 213 -0.62 -3.25 -13.24
C LEU A 213 -1.93 -2.50 -13.47
N LEU A 214 -1.83 -1.34 -14.09
CA LEU A 214 -2.95 -0.50 -14.51
C LEU A 214 -2.95 -0.34 -16.03
N GLN A 215 -4.12 -0.10 -16.60
CA GLN A 215 -4.30 0.18 -18.01
C GLN A 215 -5.37 1.25 -18.16
N ASP A 216 -5.07 2.28 -18.93
CA ASP A 216 -6.06 3.29 -19.31
C ASP A 216 -7.21 2.64 -20.08
N LYS A 217 -8.44 3.05 -19.81
CA LYS A 217 -9.62 2.58 -20.52
C LYS A 217 -9.83 3.23 -21.90
N GLN A 218 -9.07 4.27 -22.20
CA GLN A 218 -9.11 4.88 -23.52
C GLN A 218 -8.61 3.89 -24.59
N ASP A 219 -9.06 4.09 -25.82
CA ASP A 219 -8.69 3.22 -26.93
C ASP A 219 -7.18 3.12 -27.09
N ALA A 220 -6.70 1.91 -27.29
CA ALA A 220 -5.29 1.65 -27.55
C ALA A 220 -4.81 2.41 -28.79
N GLY A 221 -3.70 3.12 -28.66
CA GLY A 221 -3.17 4.00 -29.72
C GLY A 221 -3.69 5.43 -29.68
N SER A 222 -4.62 5.79 -28.79
CA SER A 222 -4.97 7.18 -28.53
C SER A 222 -3.75 7.95 -28.01
N VAL A 223 -3.44 9.09 -28.59
CA VAL A 223 -2.37 9.98 -28.12
C VAL A 223 -2.63 10.55 -26.72
N PHE A 224 -3.86 10.44 -26.23
CA PHE A 224 -4.27 10.88 -24.90
C PHE A 224 -4.24 9.74 -23.88
N ALA A 225 -4.15 8.48 -24.32
CA ALA A 225 -4.07 7.34 -23.44
C ALA A 225 -2.69 7.28 -22.74
N VAL A 226 -2.70 6.98 -21.45
CA VAL A 226 -1.45 6.78 -20.71
C VAL A 226 -0.70 5.60 -21.31
N ASN A 227 0.58 5.81 -21.62
CA ASN A 227 1.47 4.83 -22.27
C ASN A 227 0.84 4.19 -23.54
N GLY A 228 0.07 4.98 -24.31
CA GLY A 228 -0.59 4.49 -25.52
C GLY A 228 -1.65 3.40 -25.28
N GLY A 229 -2.17 3.28 -24.04
CA GLY A 229 -3.13 2.25 -23.64
C GLY A 229 -2.51 0.90 -23.25
N GLU A 230 -1.18 0.83 -23.13
CA GLU A 230 -0.49 -0.36 -22.66
C GLU A 230 -0.56 -0.49 -21.12
N TRP A 231 -0.37 -1.73 -20.63
CA TRP A 231 -0.29 -2.01 -19.21
C TRP A 231 0.97 -1.41 -18.58
N TYR A 232 0.82 -0.66 -17.49
CA TYR A 232 1.93 -0.07 -16.76
C TYR A 232 1.87 -0.40 -15.26
N PRO A 233 3.02 -0.43 -14.55
CA PRO A 233 3.02 -0.71 -13.12
C PRO A 233 2.30 0.39 -12.33
N ALA A 234 1.49 0.00 -11.36
CA ALA A 234 0.95 0.95 -10.37
C ALA A 234 2.09 1.58 -9.55
N ALA A 235 1.91 2.79 -9.05
CA ALA A 235 2.95 3.54 -8.33
C ALA A 235 3.50 2.81 -7.07
N TYR A 236 2.77 1.85 -6.55
CA TYR A 236 3.14 1.01 -5.40
C TYR A 236 3.52 -0.43 -5.76
N ASP A 237 3.67 -0.75 -7.06
CA ASP A 237 4.08 -2.09 -7.52
C ASP A 237 5.51 -2.41 -7.05
N LYS A 238 5.65 -3.47 -6.27
CA LYS A 238 6.93 -3.99 -5.79
C LYS A 238 7.00 -5.48 -6.09
N PRO A 239 7.69 -5.89 -7.17
CA PRO A 239 7.73 -7.30 -7.60
C PRO A 239 8.25 -8.27 -6.56
N HIS A 240 9.25 -7.89 -5.79
CA HIS A 240 9.87 -8.76 -4.80
C HIS A 240 9.85 -8.10 -3.43
N ASP A 241 9.39 -8.83 -2.41
CA ASP A 241 9.42 -8.45 -1.00
C ASP A 241 9.91 -9.66 -0.20
N VAL A 242 10.98 -9.47 0.56
CA VAL A 242 11.57 -10.49 1.44
C VAL A 242 11.61 -9.95 2.85
N LYS A 243 11.05 -10.69 3.78
CA LYS A 243 11.13 -10.36 5.21
C LYS A 243 11.65 -11.53 6.00
N PHE A 244 12.56 -11.25 6.90
CA PHE A 244 13.08 -12.21 7.85
C PHE A 244 13.03 -11.63 9.26
N VAL A 245 12.47 -12.39 10.18
CA VAL A 245 12.48 -12.11 11.61
C VAL A 245 13.02 -13.35 12.31
N GLY A 246 14.16 -13.20 12.97
CA GLY A 246 14.81 -14.29 13.68
C GLY A 246 15.19 -13.90 15.09
N ASN A 247 15.06 -14.84 16.01
CA ASN A 247 15.54 -14.70 17.38
C ASN A 247 16.30 -15.97 17.76
N PHE A 248 17.52 -15.80 18.23
CA PHE A 248 18.36 -16.88 18.71
C PHE A 248 18.67 -16.73 20.20
N LYS A 249 18.23 -17.72 20.99
CA LYS A 249 18.44 -17.79 22.44
C LYS A 249 19.75 -18.50 22.74
N PHE A 250 20.78 -17.76 23.15
CA PHE A 250 22.04 -18.35 23.62
C PHE A 250 21.83 -19.08 24.93
N THR A 251 21.11 -18.43 25.87
CA THR A 251 20.74 -18.93 27.17
C THR A 251 19.29 -18.57 27.47
N HIS A 252 18.80 -18.93 28.67
CA HIS A 252 17.49 -18.47 29.15
C HIS A 252 17.42 -16.94 29.38
N ARG A 253 18.58 -16.25 29.44
CA ARG A 253 18.67 -14.82 29.77
C ARG A 253 19.09 -13.95 28.59
N TYR A 254 19.75 -14.52 27.61
CA TYR A 254 20.32 -13.76 26.50
C TYR A 254 19.83 -14.29 25.18
N SER A 255 19.30 -13.39 24.35
CA SER A 255 18.96 -13.69 22.98
C SER A 255 19.34 -12.54 22.06
N ILE A 256 19.62 -12.87 20.80
CA ILE A 256 19.83 -11.89 19.73
C ILE A 256 18.63 -11.97 18.77
N SER A 257 18.11 -10.82 18.41
CA SER A 257 17.05 -10.68 17.41
C SER A 257 17.59 -9.99 16.17
N MET A 258 17.16 -10.46 15.00
CA MET A 258 17.51 -9.88 13.71
C MET A 258 16.25 -9.73 12.88
N ASN A 259 16.05 -8.53 12.31
CA ASN A 259 15.02 -8.27 11.31
C ASN A 259 15.70 -7.86 10.01
N VAL A 260 15.28 -8.43 8.89
CA VAL A 260 15.71 -8.04 7.56
C VAL A 260 14.48 -7.75 6.73
N ASP A 261 14.50 -6.62 6.02
CA ASP A 261 13.45 -6.19 5.12
C ASP A 261 14.09 -5.77 3.78
N TYR A 262 13.72 -6.45 2.71
CA TYR A 262 14.11 -6.13 1.35
C TYR A 262 12.87 -6.00 0.50
N SER A 263 12.79 -4.95 -0.31
CA SER A 263 11.77 -4.85 -1.35
C SER A 263 12.31 -4.15 -2.59
N THR A 264 11.83 -4.58 -3.75
CA THR A 264 12.07 -3.88 -5.03
C THR A 264 11.62 -2.43 -4.93
N GLY A 265 12.38 -1.52 -5.52
CA GLY A 265 12.03 -0.12 -5.60
C GLY A 265 10.70 0.10 -6.29
N ARG A 266 9.91 1.04 -5.79
CA ARG A 266 8.64 1.40 -6.41
C ARG A 266 8.84 2.06 -7.78
N PRO A 267 7.87 1.95 -8.70
CA PRO A 267 7.93 2.61 -9.99
C PRO A 267 7.98 4.13 -9.88
N THR A 268 8.60 4.75 -10.86
CA THR A 268 8.69 6.20 -10.99
C THR A 268 8.74 6.62 -12.45
N THR A 269 8.23 7.80 -12.72
CA THR A 269 8.35 8.47 -14.01
C THR A 269 9.50 9.48 -13.93
N ILE A 270 10.44 9.43 -14.84
CA ILE A 270 11.62 10.28 -14.82
C ILE A 270 11.63 11.26 -16.01
N PRO A 271 12.18 12.46 -15.87
CA PRO A 271 12.43 13.31 -17.02
C PRO A 271 13.59 12.75 -17.85
N VAL A 272 13.35 12.52 -19.13
CA VAL A 272 14.32 11.98 -20.08
C VAL A 272 14.87 13.04 -21.05
N GLY A 273 14.29 14.24 -21.02
CA GLY A 273 14.74 15.36 -21.87
C GLY A 273 14.14 16.68 -21.44
N LYS A 274 14.58 17.73 -22.15
CA LYS A 274 14.03 19.09 -22.05
C LYS A 274 13.68 19.60 -23.44
N TYR A 275 12.66 20.42 -23.53
CA TYR A 275 12.30 21.15 -24.74
C TYR A 275 11.90 22.58 -24.41
N VAL A 276 11.97 23.48 -25.41
CA VAL A 276 11.58 24.88 -25.24
C VAL A 276 10.15 25.05 -25.76
N TYR A 277 9.27 25.57 -24.90
CA TYR A 277 7.91 25.91 -25.28
C TYR A 277 7.45 27.16 -24.53
N GLY A 278 6.85 28.12 -25.27
CA GLY A 278 6.34 29.36 -24.67
C GLY A 278 7.42 30.23 -24.00
N GLY A 279 8.69 30.21 -24.54
CA GLY A 279 9.82 30.97 -24.01
C GLY A 279 10.43 30.39 -22.70
N GLY A 280 10.01 29.20 -22.27
CA GLY A 280 10.56 28.50 -21.10
C GLY A 280 10.92 27.05 -21.37
N TYR A 281 11.80 26.50 -20.52
CA TYR A 281 12.12 25.08 -20.56
C TYR A 281 10.98 24.25 -19.98
N ARG A 282 10.66 23.14 -20.65
CA ARG A 282 9.73 22.11 -20.19
C ARG A 282 10.44 20.78 -20.14
N LEU A 283 10.04 19.93 -19.17
CA LEU A 283 10.56 18.57 -19.06
C LEU A 283 9.76 17.64 -19.98
N TYR A 284 10.47 16.76 -20.63
CA TYR A 284 9.91 15.62 -21.33
C TYR A 284 10.13 14.38 -20.47
N TYR A 285 9.04 13.72 -20.09
CA TYR A 285 9.06 12.57 -19.20
C TYR A 285 9.04 11.26 -19.97
N SER A 286 9.58 10.21 -19.34
CA SER A 286 9.42 8.83 -19.79
C SER A 286 7.95 8.41 -19.74
N ASP A 287 7.67 7.25 -20.31
CA ASP A 287 6.42 6.55 -20.06
C ASP A 287 6.15 6.46 -18.55
N ARG A 288 4.87 6.44 -18.18
CA ARG A 288 4.44 6.41 -16.79
C ARG A 288 4.99 5.17 -16.10
N ASN A 289 5.67 5.38 -14.96
CA ASN A 289 6.18 4.32 -14.12
C ASN A 289 7.13 3.33 -14.84
N ALA A 290 7.80 3.79 -15.91
CA ALA A 290 8.72 2.97 -16.68
C ALA A 290 10.02 2.62 -15.93
N TYR A 291 10.39 3.42 -14.94
CA TYR A 291 11.61 3.26 -14.15
C TYR A 291 11.28 2.92 -12.71
N ARG A 292 12.31 2.57 -11.90
CA ARG A 292 12.17 2.30 -10.47
C ARG A 292 13.19 3.08 -9.67
N ILE A 293 12.78 3.51 -8.48
CA ILE A 293 13.73 4.02 -7.48
C ILE A 293 14.60 2.86 -6.98
N PRO A 294 15.77 3.11 -6.35
CA PRO A 294 16.60 2.07 -5.77
C PRO A 294 15.85 1.18 -4.79
N ASP A 295 16.20 -0.12 -4.80
CA ASP A 295 15.61 -1.11 -3.93
C ASP A 295 15.81 -0.76 -2.46
N TYR A 296 14.81 -1.04 -1.66
CA TYR A 296 14.83 -0.90 -0.21
C TYR A 296 15.55 -2.09 0.44
N PHE A 297 16.42 -1.81 1.38
CA PHE A 297 17.03 -2.83 2.25
C PHE A 297 17.28 -2.26 3.64
N ARG A 298 16.82 -2.97 4.66
CA ARG A 298 17.08 -2.63 6.05
C ARG A 298 17.36 -3.88 6.86
N MET A 299 18.35 -3.79 7.75
CA MET A 299 18.68 -4.80 8.72
C MET A 299 18.77 -4.18 10.10
N ASP A 300 18.06 -4.76 11.06
CA ASP A 300 18.06 -4.37 12.46
C ASP A 300 18.58 -5.51 13.31
N LEU A 301 19.39 -5.18 14.32
CA LEU A 301 19.91 -6.15 15.29
C LEU A 301 19.61 -5.68 16.71
N ALA A 302 19.29 -6.62 17.58
CA ALA A 302 19.06 -6.34 18.99
C ALA A 302 19.54 -7.48 19.90
N LEU A 303 20.16 -7.12 21.01
CA LEU A 303 20.47 -8.01 22.13
C LEU A 303 19.37 -7.86 23.19
N ASN A 304 18.72 -8.95 23.54
CA ASN A 304 17.72 -8.99 24.60
C ASN A 304 18.32 -9.67 25.85
N ILE A 305 18.14 -9.04 26.98
CA ILE A 305 18.65 -9.46 28.28
C ILE A 305 17.46 -9.59 29.23
N GLU A 306 17.21 -10.81 29.75
CA GLU A 306 16.20 -11.11 30.77
C GLU A 306 16.90 -11.52 32.07
N PRO A 307 17.18 -10.57 32.99
CA PRO A 307 17.80 -10.90 34.26
C PRO A 307 16.90 -11.82 35.09
N GLY A 308 17.49 -12.70 35.90
CA GLY A 308 16.73 -13.64 36.73
C GLY A 308 15.89 -12.95 37.83
N HIS A 309 14.79 -13.56 38.20
CA HIS A 309 13.70 -13.05 39.07
C HIS A 309 14.02 -12.74 40.55
N ASN A 310 15.25 -12.41 40.91
CA ASN A 310 15.61 -12.19 42.32
C ASN A 310 15.31 -10.79 42.88
N LEU A 311 14.61 -9.94 42.16
CA LEU A 311 14.16 -8.65 42.68
C LEU A 311 12.77 -8.81 43.33
N LYS A 312 12.71 -8.82 44.66
CA LYS A 312 11.51 -9.08 45.47
C LYS A 312 10.26 -8.21 45.22
N LYS A 313 10.33 -7.23 44.30
CA LYS A 313 9.21 -6.32 44.00
C LYS A 313 8.91 -6.19 42.48
N LEU A 314 9.70 -6.79 41.60
CA LEU A 314 9.50 -6.73 40.17
C LEU A 314 9.16 -8.12 39.64
N SER A 315 7.99 -8.26 39.03
CA SER A 315 7.54 -9.55 38.49
C SER A 315 8.25 -9.94 37.20
N HIS A 316 8.66 -8.95 36.41
CA HIS A 316 9.42 -9.15 35.18
C HIS A 316 10.22 -7.90 34.81
N PHE A 317 11.44 -8.10 34.36
CA PHE A 317 12.34 -7.05 33.90
C PHE A 317 13.10 -7.53 32.66
N SER A 318 13.13 -6.74 31.60
CA SER A 318 13.94 -7.02 30.41
C SER A 318 14.56 -5.77 29.83
N ILE A 319 15.78 -5.91 29.30
CA ILE A 319 16.48 -4.86 28.57
C ILE A 319 16.67 -5.34 27.14
N THR A 320 16.33 -4.48 26.17
CA THR A 320 16.68 -4.68 24.77
C THR A 320 17.60 -3.54 24.32
N MET A 321 18.80 -3.88 23.85
CA MET A 321 19.73 -2.94 23.23
C MET A 321 19.85 -3.28 21.76
N GLY A 322 19.60 -2.33 20.89
CA GLY A 322 19.61 -2.62 19.46
C GLY A 322 20.05 -1.46 18.61
N VAL A 323 20.18 -1.74 17.33
CA VAL A 323 20.51 -0.78 16.30
C VAL A 323 19.56 -0.99 15.13
N TYR A 324 18.79 0.04 14.78
CA TYR A 324 18.04 0.08 13.54
C TYR A 324 18.96 0.42 12.38
N ASN A 325 18.71 -0.19 11.21
CA ASN A 325 19.47 0.04 9.98
C ASN A 325 20.99 -0.11 10.19
N VAL A 326 21.41 -1.27 10.70
CA VAL A 326 22.84 -1.58 11.00
C VAL A 326 23.76 -1.33 9.80
N THR A 327 23.24 -1.55 8.59
CA THR A 327 24.00 -1.36 7.34
C THR A 327 24.20 0.11 6.97
N GLY A 328 23.48 1.04 7.62
CA GLY A 328 23.55 2.48 7.31
C GLY A 328 23.05 2.82 5.90
N ARG A 329 22.29 1.92 5.26
CA ARG A 329 21.82 2.13 3.90
C ARG A 329 20.86 3.31 3.82
N LYS A 330 21.12 4.20 2.87
CA LYS A 330 20.26 5.32 2.53
C LYS A 330 19.14 4.83 1.63
N ASN A 331 18.01 4.47 2.22
CA ASN A 331 16.83 4.04 1.47
C ASN A 331 16.09 5.23 0.87
N ALA A 332 15.78 5.17 -0.41
CA ALA A 332 15.05 6.23 -1.08
C ALA A 332 13.60 6.30 -0.59
N TYR A 333 13.19 7.44 -0.05
CA TYR A 333 11.78 7.76 0.21
C TYR A 333 11.11 8.31 -1.04
N SER A 334 11.75 9.30 -1.70
CA SER A 334 11.33 9.83 -2.99
C SER A 334 12.54 10.30 -3.80
N ILE A 335 12.34 10.45 -5.10
CA ILE A 335 13.32 11.08 -6.01
C ILE A 335 12.61 12.29 -6.61
N TYR A 336 13.29 13.43 -6.60
CA TYR A 336 12.84 14.65 -7.27
C TYR A 336 13.94 15.16 -8.22
N TYR A 337 13.54 15.94 -9.20
CA TYR A 337 14.42 16.41 -10.25
C TYR A 337 14.46 17.94 -10.24
N ASP A 338 15.65 18.50 -10.21
CA ASP A 338 15.89 19.93 -10.33
C ASP A 338 16.32 20.27 -11.74
N THR A 339 15.75 21.37 -12.26
CA THR A 339 16.00 21.88 -13.61
C THR A 339 16.59 23.28 -13.61
N THR A 340 16.71 23.91 -12.45
CA THR A 340 17.11 25.32 -12.32
C THR A 340 18.62 25.52 -12.46
N SER A 341 19.43 24.51 -12.16
CA SER A 341 20.89 24.59 -12.15
C SER A 341 21.54 24.03 -13.43
N GLY A 342 21.29 24.67 -14.60
CA GLY A 342 22.04 24.41 -15.81
C GLY A 342 21.36 23.53 -16.87
N GLU A 343 22.12 23.05 -17.85
CA GLU A 343 21.60 22.30 -19.02
C GLU A 343 21.15 20.88 -18.69
N LYS A 344 21.62 20.30 -17.59
CA LYS A 344 21.34 18.91 -17.22
C LYS A 344 20.27 18.81 -16.15
N VAL A 345 19.37 17.83 -16.32
CA VAL A 345 18.42 17.44 -15.28
C VAL A 345 19.18 16.68 -14.18
N GLN A 346 19.10 17.15 -12.96
CA GLN A 346 19.73 16.51 -11.80
C GLN A 346 18.67 15.84 -10.93
N GLY A 347 18.89 14.56 -10.63
CA GLY A 347 18.02 13.78 -9.72
C GLY A 347 18.58 13.78 -8.30
N TYR A 348 17.72 14.07 -7.35
CA TYR A 348 18.05 14.05 -5.91
C TYR A 348 17.19 13.01 -5.19
N MET A 349 17.81 12.27 -4.31
CA MET A 349 17.17 11.24 -3.52
C MET A 349 16.90 11.78 -2.10
N LEU A 350 15.62 11.87 -1.72
CA LEU A 350 15.22 12.12 -0.35
C LEU A 350 15.27 10.80 0.43
N THR A 351 15.99 10.78 1.55
CA THR A 351 16.10 9.62 2.43
C THR A 351 15.65 9.97 3.84
N ILE A 352 14.95 9.05 4.49
CA ILE A 352 14.59 9.14 5.89
C ILE A 352 15.42 8.09 6.63
N PHE A 353 16.11 8.48 7.72
CA PHE A 353 16.95 7.59 8.53
C PHE A 353 18.02 6.84 7.75
N GLY A 354 18.86 7.57 7.03
CA GLY A 354 19.97 7.01 6.24
C GLY A 354 21.22 6.62 7.05
N ALA A 355 21.12 6.44 8.38
CA ALA A 355 22.20 6.07 9.29
C ALA A 355 21.75 5.00 10.30
N PRO A 356 22.69 4.25 10.91
CA PRO A 356 22.39 3.39 12.05
C PRO A 356 21.87 4.19 13.24
N ILE A 357 20.77 3.72 13.85
CA ILE A 357 20.14 4.39 15.00
C ILE A 357 20.17 3.44 16.19
N PRO A 358 21.04 3.65 17.19
CA PRO A 358 21.03 2.84 18.40
C PRO A 358 19.82 3.16 19.27
N TYR A 359 19.30 2.15 19.97
CA TYR A 359 18.21 2.30 20.92
C TYR A 359 18.36 1.38 22.12
N ILE A 360 17.78 1.78 23.23
CA ILE A 360 17.65 0.96 24.44
C ILE A 360 16.18 0.99 24.85
N ASN A 361 15.62 -0.19 25.09
CA ASN A 361 14.28 -0.36 25.63
C ASN A 361 14.34 -1.10 26.96
N LEU A 362 13.65 -0.56 27.97
CA LEU A 362 13.52 -1.13 29.29
C LEU A 362 12.05 -1.49 29.52
N ASN A 363 11.79 -2.77 29.72
CA ASN A 363 10.44 -3.27 30.02
C ASN A 363 10.40 -3.76 31.48
N VAL A 364 9.53 -3.16 32.28
CA VAL A 364 9.37 -3.45 33.69
C VAL A 364 7.89 -3.74 33.96
N LYS A 365 7.61 -4.91 34.54
CA LYS A 365 6.29 -5.28 35.04
C LYS A 365 6.34 -5.42 36.56
N PHE A 366 5.40 -4.79 37.23
CA PHE A 366 5.24 -4.80 38.67
C PHE A 366 4.25 -5.88 39.15
#